data_84b73dcaf36df014fc7a7716cba83782
#
_entry.id   84b73dcaf36df014fc7a7716cba83782
#
_cell.length_a   1.000
_cell.length_b   1.000
_cell.length_c   1.000
_cell.angle_alpha   90.00
_cell.angle_beta   90.00
_cell.angle_gamma   90.00
#
_symmetry.space_group_name_H-M   'P 1'
#
loop_
_entity.id
_entity.type
_entity.pdbx_description
1 polymer ?
#
loop_
_entity_poly.entity_id
_entity_poly.type
_entity_poly.pdbx_seq_one_letter_code
_entity_poly.pdbx_strand_id
1 'polypeptide(L)'
;GIPVIEDAAQSFGASYKGRKSCNLSSIGCTSFFPSKPLGCYGDGGAIFTSDDAIAQACREIRVHGQSKRYVHTRVGVGGRMDTLQCAIVLAKLERFDWEIAQRLQIGARYNQLLDEIGFKRVIQRTDRTSVYGQFTVLCADREAVQSAFQKAGIPTAVHYPVPLNEQPAYRHLCCPDCTPVSRA
;
A
#
# COMPACT_ATOMS: atom_id res chain seq x y z
N GLY A 1 2.41 22.70 -13.10
CA GLY A 1 1.68 21.42 -13.16
C GLY A 1 0.97 21.12 -11.85
N ILE A 2 0.12 20.12 -11.84
CA ILE A 2 -0.55 19.66 -10.61
C ILE A 2 0.45 18.82 -9.80
N PRO A 3 0.63 19.09 -8.50
CA PRO A 3 1.45 18.23 -7.64
C PRO A 3 0.86 16.81 -7.56
N VAL A 4 1.73 15.80 -7.57
CA VAL A 4 1.35 14.40 -7.43
C VAL A 4 2.01 13.82 -6.18
N ILE A 5 1.21 13.21 -5.32
CA ILE A 5 1.67 12.42 -4.18
C ILE A 5 1.45 10.95 -4.54
N GLU A 6 2.52 10.16 -4.53
CA GLU A 6 2.45 8.73 -4.75
C GLU A 6 2.05 8.03 -3.44
N ASP A 7 0.93 7.30 -3.46
CA ASP A 7 0.57 6.36 -2.41
C ASP A 7 1.16 4.97 -2.73
N ALA A 8 2.27 4.65 -2.10
CA ALA A 8 2.95 3.37 -2.24
C ALA A 8 2.72 2.43 -1.05
N ALA A 9 1.64 2.64 -0.26
CA ALA A 9 1.35 1.83 0.92
C ALA A 9 1.16 0.34 0.61
N GLN A 10 0.81 -0.03 -0.63
CA GLN A 10 0.65 -1.41 -1.09
C GLN A 10 1.71 -1.83 -2.12
N SER A 11 2.65 -0.95 -2.47
CA SER A 11 3.61 -1.19 -3.56
C SER A 11 5.07 -0.97 -3.18
N PHE A 12 5.38 -0.73 -1.90
CA PHE A 12 6.76 -0.54 -1.45
C PHE A 12 7.63 -1.75 -1.82
N GLY A 13 8.71 -1.51 -2.55
CA GLY A 13 9.57 -2.54 -3.15
C GLY A 13 9.26 -2.87 -4.61
N ALA A 14 8.10 -2.49 -5.13
CA ALA A 14 7.78 -2.62 -6.56
C ALA A 14 8.55 -1.62 -7.42
N SER A 15 8.49 -1.81 -8.73
CA SER A 15 9.07 -0.88 -9.71
C SER A 15 8.12 -0.62 -10.88
N TYR A 16 8.24 0.57 -11.47
CA TYR A 16 7.58 0.96 -12.69
C TYR A 16 8.60 1.59 -13.64
N LYS A 17 8.75 1.00 -14.84
CA LYS A 17 9.74 1.43 -15.84
C LYS A 17 11.15 1.61 -15.24
N GLY A 18 11.58 0.65 -14.42
CA GLY A 18 12.89 0.63 -13.77
C GLY A 18 13.04 1.56 -12.55
N ARG A 19 12.06 2.37 -12.22
CA ARG A 19 12.08 3.24 -11.02
C ARG A 19 11.33 2.57 -9.88
N LYS A 20 11.89 2.62 -8.68
CA LYS A 20 11.26 2.08 -7.45
C LYS A 20 10.02 2.92 -7.07
N SER A 21 9.02 2.26 -6.51
CA SER A 21 7.90 2.93 -5.83
C SER A 21 8.42 3.86 -4.73
N CYS A 22 7.64 4.85 -4.36
CA CYS A 22 8.02 6.03 -3.57
C CYS A 22 9.02 6.99 -4.24
N ASN A 23 9.38 6.76 -5.52
CA ASN A 23 10.28 7.62 -6.28
C ASN A 23 9.75 7.90 -7.70
N LEU A 24 8.44 7.81 -7.89
CA LEU A 24 7.79 8.04 -9.19
C LEU A 24 7.33 9.49 -9.35
N SER A 25 7.04 10.17 -8.25
CA SER A 25 6.64 11.58 -8.19
C SER A 25 7.54 12.38 -7.23
N SER A 26 7.23 13.65 -7.02
CA SER A 26 7.99 14.52 -6.09
C SER A 26 7.85 14.13 -4.61
N ILE A 27 6.75 13.45 -4.26
CA ILE A 27 6.48 12.94 -2.91
C ILE A 27 5.95 11.52 -3.03
N GLY A 28 6.60 10.57 -2.36
CA GLY A 28 6.13 9.20 -2.19
C GLY A 28 5.83 8.91 -0.73
N CYS A 29 4.73 8.21 -0.48
CA CYS A 29 4.32 7.80 0.86
C CYS A 29 4.16 6.30 0.93
N THR A 30 4.58 5.67 2.03
CA THR A 30 4.33 4.26 2.28
C THR A 30 3.89 4.00 3.71
N SER A 31 3.32 2.81 3.92
CA SER A 31 2.87 2.33 5.22
C SER A 31 3.74 1.16 5.66
N PHE A 32 4.08 1.15 6.94
CA PHE A 32 4.72 0.04 7.64
C PHE A 32 3.74 -0.68 8.59
N PHE A 33 2.43 -0.53 8.38
CA PHE A 33 1.44 -1.32 9.11
C PHE A 33 1.80 -2.83 9.02
N PRO A 34 1.55 -3.65 10.06
CA PRO A 34 2.05 -5.04 10.14
C PRO A 34 1.76 -5.93 8.93
N SER A 35 0.65 -5.72 8.22
CA SER A 35 0.27 -6.51 7.04
C SER A 35 0.91 -6.04 5.73
N LYS A 36 1.68 -4.94 5.74
CA LYS A 36 2.33 -4.40 4.54
C LYS A 36 3.57 -5.22 4.14
N PRO A 37 4.04 -5.10 2.89
CA PRO A 37 5.23 -5.83 2.42
C PRO A 37 6.44 -5.65 3.33
N LEU A 38 6.69 -4.43 3.82
CA LEU A 38 7.63 -4.14 4.89
C LEU A 38 6.83 -3.59 6.08
N GLY A 39 6.45 -4.45 7.01
CA GLY A 39 5.61 -4.10 8.17
C GLY A 39 6.38 -4.09 9.48
N CYS A 40 6.17 -3.07 10.33
CA CYS A 40 6.54 -3.09 11.75
C CYS A 40 5.51 -3.86 12.59
N TYR A 41 5.56 -3.75 13.91
CA TYR A 41 4.63 -4.42 14.84
C TYR A 41 3.58 -3.49 15.42
N GLY A 42 3.30 -2.39 14.74
CA GLY A 42 2.31 -1.38 15.08
C GLY A 42 2.14 -0.42 13.91
N ASP A 43 1.73 0.81 14.18
CA ASP A 43 1.61 1.84 13.15
C ASP A 43 2.98 2.41 12.78
N GLY A 44 3.16 2.67 11.49
CA GLY A 44 4.35 3.29 10.95
C GLY A 44 4.21 3.61 9.48
N GLY A 45 5.08 4.47 9.01
CA GLY A 45 5.14 4.86 7.60
C GLY A 45 6.34 5.77 7.32
N ALA A 46 6.56 6.07 6.05
CA ALA A 46 7.59 7.00 5.63
C ALA A 46 7.14 7.86 4.46
N ILE A 47 7.69 9.06 4.40
CA ILE A 47 7.57 10.00 3.27
C ILE A 47 8.95 10.10 2.61
N PHE A 48 8.97 10.00 1.30
CA PHE A 48 10.17 10.09 0.47
C PHE A 48 10.06 11.29 -0.47
N THR A 49 11.11 12.09 -0.56
CA THR A 49 11.21 13.20 -1.50
C THR A 49 12.68 13.53 -1.76
N SER A 50 12.97 14.02 -2.95
CA SER A 50 14.28 14.57 -3.30
C SER A 50 14.32 16.11 -3.19
N ASP A 51 13.24 16.74 -2.73
CA ASP A 51 13.13 18.19 -2.51
C ASP A 51 13.40 18.49 -1.03
N ASP A 52 14.50 19.22 -0.77
CA ASP A 52 14.93 19.54 0.59
C ASP A 52 13.92 20.43 1.34
N ALA A 53 13.20 21.30 0.64
CA ALA A 53 12.20 22.19 1.25
C ALA A 53 10.98 21.36 1.71
N ILE A 54 10.54 20.39 0.89
CA ILE A 54 9.48 19.43 1.25
C ILE A 54 9.95 18.56 2.41
N ALA A 55 11.18 18.03 2.35
CA ALA A 55 11.74 17.20 3.41
C ALA A 55 11.78 17.94 4.76
N GLN A 56 12.24 19.20 4.74
CA GLN A 56 12.26 20.04 5.93
C GLN A 56 10.84 20.31 6.46
N ALA A 57 9.90 20.66 5.59
CA ALA A 57 8.51 20.88 5.97
C ALA A 57 7.90 19.62 6.64
N CYS A 58 8.11 18.43 6.07
CA CYS A 58 7.65 17.17 6.64
C CYS A 58 8.26 16.90 8.02
N ARG A 59 9.57 17.15 8.20
CA ARG A 59 10.24 17.01 9.51
C ARG A 59 9.66 17.92 10.57
N GLU A 60 9.33 19.15 10.22
CA GLU A 60 8.70 20.12 11.14
C GLU A 60 7.25 19.72 11.43
N ILE A 61 6.45 19.44 10.41
CA ILE A 61 5.02 19.10 10.56
C ILE A 61 4.83 17.88 11.47
N ARG A 62 5.62 16.80 11.30
CA ARG A 62 5.51 15.58 12.11
C ARG A 62 5.82 15.75 13.61
N VAL A 63 6.43 16.87 13.99
CA VAL A 63 6.76 17.22 15.37
C VAL A 63 6.08 18.52 15.80
N HIS A 64 4.78 18.62 15.52
CA HIS A 64 3.94 19.76 15.89
C HIS A 64 4.32 21.09 15.23
N GLY A 65 4.95 21.07 14.05
CA GLY A 65 5.37 22.25 13.32
C GLY A 65 6.64 22.92 13.86
N GLN A 66 7.42 22.22 14.69
CA GLN A 66 8.64 22.76 15.30
C GLN A 66 9.80 22.80 14.29
N SER A 67 10.39 23.99 14.10
CA SER A 67 11.67 24.16 13.43
C SER A 67 12.86 23.97 14.35
N LYS A 68 12.69 24.34 15.63
CA LYS A 68 13.59 24.05 16.74
C LYS A 68 12.78 23.97 18.04
N ARG A 69 13.39 23.47 19.11
CA ARG A 69 12.70 23.26 20.41
C ARG A 69 11.90 24.49 20.84
N TYR A 70 10.59 24.31 21.04
CA TYR A 70 9.61 25.33 21.44
C TYR A 70 9.36 26.46 20.42
N VAL A 71 9.87 26.36 19.20
CA VAL A 71 9.59 27.33 18.13
C VAL A 71 8.81 26.65 17.01
N HIS A 72 7.55 26.99 16.88
CA HIS A 72 6.61 26.44 15.90
C HIS A 72 6.46 27.42 14.72
N THR A 73 6.96 27.03 13.58
CA THR A 73 6.91 27.84 12.34
C THR A 73 5.80 27.37 11.40
N ARG A 74 5.17 26.25 11.71
CA ARG A 74 4.05 25.64 10.96
C ARG A 74 3.02 25.07 11.91
N VAL A 75 1.80 24.85 11.40
CA VAL A 75 0.84 23.94 12.05
C VAL A 75 1.29 22.52 11.78
N GLY A 76 1.28 21.66 12.77
CA GLY A 76 1.75 20.29 12.64
C GLY A 76 1.01 19.33 13.55
N VAL A 77 1.41 18.06 13.50
CA VAL A 77 0.81 16.94 14.21
C VAL A 77 1.85 16.14 14.98
N GLY A 78 1.44 15.32 15.92
CA GLY A 78 2.27 14.31 16.55
C GLY A 78 2.41 13.09 15.64
N GLY A 79 3.19 13.22 14.54
CA GLY A 79 3.32 12.21 13.48
C GLY A 79 4.65 11.46 13.49
N ARG A 80 5.27 11.30 14.66
CA ARG A 80 6.51 10.52 14.78
C ARG A 80 6.21 9.03 14.78
N MET A 81 7.09 8.25 14.16
CA MET A 81 7.12 6.80 14.32
C MET A 81 7.91 6.46 15.58
N ASP A 82 7.41 5.51 16.37
CA ASP A 82 8.09 5.06 17.59
C ASP A 82 9.43 4.43 17.29
N THR A 83 10.44 4.72 18.11
CA THR A 83 11.82 4.22 17.93
C THR A 83 11.86 2.69 17.88
N LEU A 84 11.05 2.00 18.68
CA LEU A 84 10.95 0.54 18.67
C LEU A 84 10.46 0.04 17.31
N GLN A 85 9.44 0.67 16.73
CA GLN A 85 8.93 0.31 15.41
C GLN A 85 9.96 0.60 14.30
N CYS A 86 10.72 1.69 14.43
CA CYS A 86 11.82 1.99 13.52
C CYS A 86 12.89 0.89 13.55
N ALA A 87 13.27 0.39 14.74
CA ALA A 87 14.23 -0.68 14.90
C ALA A 87 13.76 -1.99 14.24
N ILE A 88 12.46 -2.32 14.37
CA ILE A 88 11.86 -3.50 13.72
C ILE A 88 11.91 -3.37 12.19
N VAL A 89 11.56 -2.19 11.65
CA VAL A 89 11.63 -1.95 10.19
C VAL A 89 13.07 -2.08 9.69
N LEU A 90 14.04 -1.51 10.40
CA LEU A 90 15.46 -1.61 10.02
C LEU A 90 15.95 -3.06 9.98
N ALA A 91 15.63 -3.86 11.00
CA ALA A 91 16.00 -5.27 11.04
C ALA A 91 15.34 -6.07 9.90
N LYS A 92 14.07 -5.81 9.57
CA LYS A 92 13.39 -6.45 8.46
C LYS A 92 13.91 -6.00 7.09
N LEU A 93 14.34 -4.76 6.98
CA LEU A 93 14.86 -4.19 5.73
C LEU A 93 16.12 -4.94 5.24
N GLU A 94 16.93 -5.50 6.14
CA GLU A 94 18.11 -6.31 5.79
C GLU A 94 17.75 -7.54 4.93
N ARG A 95 16.55 -8.10 5.09
CA ARG A 95 16.07 -9.26 4.35
C ARG A 95 15.03 -8.91 3.27
N PHE A 96 14.70 -7.64 3.13
CA PHE A 96 13.56 -7.21 2.32
C PHE A 96 13.69 -7.57 0.85
N ASP A 97 14.85 -7.44 0.25
CA ASP A 97 15.07 -7.82 -1.16
C ASP A 97 14.86 -9.33 -1.37
N TRP A 98 15.28 -10.16 -0.42
CA TRP A 98 15.00 -11.60 -0.46
C TRP A 98 13.49 -11.88 -0.35
N GLU A 99 12.78 -11.20 0.56
CA GLU A 99 11.33 -11.35 0.70
C GLU A 99 10.59 -10.94 -0.58
N ILE A 100 11.00 -9.86 -1.24
CA ILE A 100 10.44 -9.45 -2.53
C ILE A 100 10.68 -10.52 -3.59
N ALA A 101 11.87 -11.09 -3.67
CA ALA A 101 12.17 -12.18 -4.61
C ALA A 101 11.28 -13.40 -4.37
N GLN A 102 11.04 -13.80 -3.11
CA GLN A 102 10.12 -14.90 -2.77
C GLN A 102 8.67 -14.57 -3.16
N ARG A 103 8.20 -13.35 -2.91
CA ARG A 103 6.85 -12.91 -3.32
C ARG A 103 6.67 -12.95 -4.82
N LEU A 104 7.68 -12.55 -5.60
CA LEU A 104 7.66 -12.63 -7.05
C LEU A 104 7.59 -14.08 -7.56
N GLN A 105 8.34 -14.99 -6.96
CA GLN A 105 8.29 -16.42 -7.30
C GLN A 105 6.92 -17.04 -6.99
N ILE A 106 6.37 -16.75 -5.81
CA ILE A 106 5.03 -17.22 -5.42
C ILE A 106 3.98 -16.65 -6.36
N GLY A 107 4.04 -15.34 -6.66
CA GLY A 107 3.12 -14.68 -7.58
C GLY A 107 3.18 -15.25 -8.99
N ALA A 108 4.37 -15.55 -9.49
CA ALA A 108 4.54 -16.22 -10.78
C ALA A 108 3.91 -17.61 -10.81
N ARG A 109 4.08 -18.39 -9.73
CA ARG A 109 3.46 -19.71 -9.60
C ARG A 109 1.93 -19.62 -9.57
N TYR A 110 1.37 -18.69 -8.81
CA TYR A 110 -0.08 -18.44 -8.83
C TYR A 110 -0.57 -18.06 -10.23
N ASN A 111 0.13 -17.17 -10.91
CA ASN A 111 -0.22 -16.76 -12.27
C ASN A 111 -0.27 -17.97 -13.21
N GLN A 112 0.76 -18.82 -13.20
CA GLN A 112 0.82 -20.02 -14.02
C GLN A 112 -0.36 -20.95 -13.76
N LEU A 113 -0.58 -21.31 -12.49
CA LEU A 113 -1.64 -22.25 -12.10
C LEU A 113 -3.04 -21.73 -12.47
N LEU A 114 -3.29 -20.43 -12.32
CA LEU A 114 -4.57 -19.82 -12.67
C LEU A 114 -4.76 -19.72 -14.20
N ASP A 115 -3.70 -19.48 -14.94
CA ASP A 115 -3.74 -19.46 -16.41
C ASP A 115 -4.04 -20.87 -16.97
N GLU A 116 -3.48 -21.94 -16.38
CA GLU A 116 -3.73 -23.34 -16.76
C GLU A 116 -5.21 -23.72 -16.62
N ILE A 117 -5.94 -23.16 -15.66
CA ILE A 117 -7.37 -23.41 -15.46
C ILE A 117 -8.27 -22.32 -16.02
N GLY A 118 -7.71 -21.32 -16.70
CA GLY A 118 -8.45 -20.19 -17.29
C GLY A 118 -9.12 -19.28 -16.27
N PHE A 119 -8.62 -19.22 -15.02
CA PHE A 119 -9.22 -18.41 -13.97
C PHE A 119 -8.81 -16.94 -14.09
N LYS A 120 -9.77 -16.02 -13.98
CA LYS A 120 -9.51 -14.59 -14.16
C LYS A 120 -8.78 -13.97 -12.95
N ARG A 121 -7.79 -13.15 -13.22
CA ARG A 121 -6.99 -12.44 -12.23
C ARG A 121 -6.66 -11.03 -12.69
N VAL A 122 -6.14 -10.20 -11.79
CA VAL A 122 -5.58 -8.90 -12.16
C VAL A 122 -4.30 -9.12 -12.97
N ILE A 123 -4.23 -8.51 -14.15
CA ILE A 123 -3.09 -8.64 -15.07
C ILE A 123 -2.01 -7.64 -14.67
N GLN A 124 -0.81 -8.15 -14.45
CA GLN A 124 0.39 -7.34 -14.30
C GLN A 124 0.97 -7.04 -15.69
N ARG A 125 1.21 -5.75 -15.98
CA ARG A 125 1.87 -5.34 -17.22
C ARG A 125 3.38 -5.55 -17.11
N THR A 126 4.04 -5.72 -18.27
CA THR A 126 5.49 -6.02 -18.35
C THR A 126 6.40 -4.86 -17.95
N ASP A 127 5.89 -3.62 -17.95
CA ASP A 127 6.65 -2.42 -17.59
C ASP A 127 6.76 -2.18 -16.07
N ARG A 128 6.22 -3.11 -15.25
CA ARG A 128 6.18 -2.97 -13.77
C ARG A 128 6.29 -4.31 -13.06
N THR A 129 6.71 -4.26 -11.80
CA THR A 129 6.66 -5.42 -10.89
C THR A 129 5.55 -5.23 -9.85
N SER A 130 5.11 -6.34 -9.27
CA SER A 130 4.23 -6.34 -8.10
C SER A 130 4.98 -6.90 -6.90
N VAL A 131 4.67 -6.42 -5.71
CA VAL A 131 5.15 -7.03 -4.46
C VAL A 131 4.16 -8.04 -3.88
N TYR A 132 3.02 -8.22 -4.56
CA TYR A 132 1.95 -9.14 -4.13
C TYR A 132 1.65 -9.03 -2.63
N GLY A 133 1.48 -7.80 -2.15
CA GLY A 133 0.94 -7.57 -0.79
C GLY A 133 -0.43 -8.25 -0.63
N GLN A 134 -1.16 -8.33 -1.73
CA GLN A 134 -2.39 -9.10 -1.91
C GLN A 134 -2.35 -9.72 -3.31
N PHE A 135 -2.81 -10.95 -3.44
CA PHE A 135 -3.01 -11.59 -4.73
C PHE A 135 -4.51 -11.63 -5.03
N THR A 136 -4.95 -10.82 -5.98
CA THR A 136 -6.38 -10.61 -6.27
C THR A 136 -6.82 -11.43 -7.48
N VAL A 137 -7.94 -12.14 -7.33
CA VAL A 137 -8.62 -12.89 -8.40
C VAL A 137 -10.00 -12.31 -8.66
N LEU A 138 -10.53 -12.56 -9.84
CA LEU A 138 -11.87 -12.14 -10.25
C LEU A 138 -12.76 -13.36 -10.37
N CYS A 139 -13.88 -13.41 -9.65
CA CYS A 139 -14.84 -14.51 -9.67
C CYS A 139 -16.27 -13.98 -9.78
N ALA A 140 -17.14 -14.72 -10.43
CA ALA A 140 -18.54 -14.36 -10.59
C ALA A 140 -19.35 -14.55 -9.29
N ASP A 141 -19.05 -15.60 -8.54
CA ASP A 141 -19.68 -15.92 -7.25
C ASP A 141 -18.59 -15.92 -6.16
N ARG A 142 -18.44 -14.76 -5.52
CA ARG A 142 -17.46 -14.57 -4.46
C ARG A 142 -17.73 -15.41 -3.22
N GLU A 143 -19.00 -15.55 -2.84
CA GLU A 143 -19.38 -16.27 -1.61
C GLU A 143 -19.12 -17.77 -1.76
N ALA A 144 -19.47 -18.35 -2.91
CA ALA A 144 -19.16 -19.74 -3.20
C ALA A 144 -17.66 -20.02 -3.20
N VAL A 145 -16.86 -19.14 -3.83
CA VAL A 145 -15.40 -19.25 -3.85
C VAL A 145 -14.83 -19.15 -2.45
N GLN A 146 -15.21 -18.15 -1.67
CA GLN A 146 -14.74 -17.98 -0.28
C GLN A 146 -15.11 -19.18 0.58
N SER A 147 -16.33 -19.73 0.45
CA SER A 147 -16.76 -20.93 1.17
C SER A 147 -15.91 -22.16 0.81
N ALA A 148 -15.60 -22.35 -0.46
CA ALA A 148 -14.75 -23.45 -0.92
C ALA A 148 -13.32 -23.33 -0.37
N PHE A 149 -12.73 -22.15 -0.41
CA PHE A 149 -11.40 -21.88 0.15
C PHE A 149 -11.36 -22.08 1.66
N GLN A 150 -12.39 -21.61 2.38
CA GLN A 150 -12.50 -21.81 3.83
C GLN A 150 -12.57 -23.30 4.19
N LYS A 151 -13.36 -24.11 3.45
CA LYS A 151 -13.43 -25.57 3.64
C LYS A 151 -12.08 -26.25 3.38
N ALA A 152 -11.27 -25.70 2.48
CA ALA A 152 -9.91 -26.17 2.21
C ALA A 152 -8.85 -25.60 3.18
N GLY A 153 -9.23 -24.81 4.18
CA GLY A 153 -8.32 -24.19 5.13
C GLY A 153 -7.48 -23.05 4.54
N ILE A 154 -7.90 -22.47 3.41
CA ILE A 154 -7.18 -21.40 2.72
C ILE A 154 -7.84 -20.06 3.07
N PRO A 155 -7.12 -19.14 3.76
CA PRO A 155 -7.68 -17.85 4.13
C PRO A 155 -7.86 -16.94 2.91
N THR A 156 -9.00 -16.25 2.87
CA THR A 156 -9.30 -15.22 1.87
C THR A 156 -9.84 -13.97 2.55
N ALA A 157 -9.73 -12.82 1.89
CA ALA A 157 -10.28 -11.56 2.37
C ALA A 157 -10.83 -10.72 1.21
N VAL A 158 -11.75 -9.81 1.52
CA VAL A 158 -12.27 -8.81 0.59
C VAL A 158 -11.80 -7.43 1.05
N HIS A 159 -11.00 -6.77 0.23
CA HIS A 159 -10.47 -5.43 0.51
C HIS A 159 -10.89 -4.46 -0.62
N TYR A 160 -12.02 -3.77 -0.53
CA TYR A 160 -12.96 -3.68 0.59
C TYR A 160 -14.38 -3.99 0.07
N PRO A 161 -15.32 -4.49 0.93
CA PRO A 161 -16.63 -4.94 0.45
C PRO A 161 -17.56 -3.81 0.03
N VAL A 162 -17.32 -2.59 0.50
CA VAL A 162 -18.14 -1.41 0.21
C VAL A 162 -17.23 -0.26 -0.25
N PRO A 163 -17.51 0.36 -1.41
CA PRO A 163 -16.77 1.53 -1.89
C PRO A 163 -16.79 2.69 -0.87
N LEU A 164 -15.75 3.51 -0.85
CA LEU A 164 -15.60 4.58 0.14
C LEU A 164 -16.73 5.62 0.08
N ASN A 165 -17.19 5.96 -1.13
CA ASN A 165 -18.31 6.88 -1.34
C ASN A 165 -19.66 6.33 -0.87
N GLU A 166 -19.80 5.03 -0.68
CA GLU A 166 -21.01 4.38 -0.14
C GLU A 166 -20.96 4.18 1.38
N GLN A 167 -19.80 4.46 2.01
CA GLN A 167 -19.71 4.41 3.47
C GLN A 167 -20.65 5.42 4.13
N PRO A 168 -21.29 5.10 5.26
CA PRO A 168 -22.22 6.00 5.95
C PRO A 168 -21.68 7.40 6.19
N ALA A 169 -20.39 7.52 6.47
CA ALA A 169 -19.73 8.80 6.71
C ALA A 169 -19.63 9.70 5.46
N TYR A 170 -19.64 9.13 4.25
CA TYR A 170 -19.36 9.86 3.00
C TYR A 170 -20.50 9.83 1.98
N ARG A 171 -21.47 8.92 2.10
CA ARG A 171 -22.55 8.75 1.12
C ARG A 171 -23.39 10.00 0.86
N HIS A 172 -23.37 10.97 1.78
CA HIS A 172 -24.06 12.26 1.61
C HIS A 172 -23.28 13.26 0.76
N LEU A 173 -21.99 12.98 0.45
CA LEU A 173 -21.12 13.85 -0.33
C LEU A 173 -21.02 13.43 -1.81
N CYS A 174 -21.54 12.26 -2.16
CA CYS A 174 -21.41 11.70 -3.50
C CYS A 174 -22.72 11.05 -3.96
N CYS A 175 -22.97 11.08 -5.27
CA CYS A 175 -24.11 10.36 -5.85
C CYS A 175 -23.84 8.83 -5.81
N PRO A 176 -24.89 7.99 -5.73
CA PRO A 176 -24.74 6.53 -5.72
C PRO A 176 -24.04 5.98 -6.99
N ASP A 177 -24.18 6.67 -8.12
CA ASP A 177 -23.69 6.21 -9.43
C ASP A 177 -22.34 6.79 -9.81
N CYS A 178 -21.63 7.50 -8.90
CA CYS A 178 -20.33 8.12 -9.18
C CYS A 178 -19.22 7.09 -9.45
N THR A 179 -19.34 5.86 -8.95
CA THR A 179 -18.30 4.83 -9.01
C THR A 179 -18.86 3.47 -9.46
N PRO A 180 -19.45 3.37 -10.67
CA PRO A 180 -20.10 2.13 -11.12
C PRO A 180 -19.16 0.94 -11.20
N VAL A 181 -17.90 1.17 -11.57
CA VAL A 181 -16.88 0.10 -11.65
C VAL A 181 -16.47 -0.41 -10.27
N SER A 182 -16.46 0.45 -9.24
CA SER A 182 -16.16 0.03 -7.87
C SER A 182 -17.29 -0.75 -7.22
N ARG A 183 -18.50 -0.62 -7.76
CA ARG A 183 -19.72 -1.28 -7.29
C ARG A 183 -19.91 -2.66 -7.93
N ALA A 184 -19.41 -2.85 -9.14
CA ALA A 184 -19.49 -4.10 -9.91
C ALA A 184 -18.54 -5.17 -9.35
#